data_3f361356dbdb45d8b33b278a414052d0
#
_entry.id   3f361356dbdb45d8b33b278a414052d0
#
_cell.length_a   1.000
_cell.length_b   1.000
_cell.length_c   1.000
_cell.angle_alpha   90.00
_cell.angle_beta   90.00
_cell.angle_gamma   90.00
#
_symmetry.space_group_name_H-M   'P 1'
#
loop_
_entity.id
_entity.type
_entity.pdbx_description
1 polymer ?
#
loop_
_entity_poly.entity_id
_entity_poly.type
_entity_poly.pdbx_seq_one_letter_code
_entity_poly.pdbx_strand_id
1 'polypeptide(L)'
;VDVFKAEAAKLTSSGASTKGAKWLAQGTIYPDVIESGGAKSKKAVTIKSHHNVGGLPEQLGLKLLEPLRDLFKDEVRELGVALGLPHDMVYRHPFPGPGLGVRILGEVKKEYADLLRRADAIFIEELRSTLEPHSGKSWYDLTSQAFTVFLPVKSVGVMGDGRTYDYVVA
;
A
#
# COMPACT_ATOMS: atom_id res chain seq x y z
N VAL A 1 7.07 16.81 -4.21
CA VAL A 1 8.16 17.38 -5.07
C VAL A 1 9.21 18.05 -4.18
N ASP A 2 8.81 18.95 -3.27
CA ASP A 2 9.78 19.73 -2.46
C ASP A 2 10.60 18.87 -1.50
N VAL A 3 10.01 17.82 -0.92
CA VAL A 3 10.74 16.83 -0.11
C VAL A 3 11.83 16.13 -0.92
N PHE A 4 11.53 15.70 -2.15
CA PHE A 4 12.53 15.07 -3.03
C PHE A 4 13.68 16.04 -3.40
N LYS A 5 13.38 17.32 -3.66
CA LYS A 5 14.40 18.33 -3.90
C LYS A 5 15.28 18.54 -2.67
N ALA A 6 14.68 18.64 -1.49
CA ALA A 6 15.41 18.84 -0.25
C ALA A 6 16.32 17.65 0.07
N GLU A 7 15.84 16.41 -0.09
CA GLU A 7 16.65 15.22 0.15
C GLU A 7 17.76 15.05 -0.91
N ALA A 8 17.48 15.31 -2.18
CA ALA A 8 18.51 15.30 -3.22
C ALA A 8 19.62 16.34 -2.97
N ALA A 9 19.25 17.52 -2.47
CA ALA A 9 20.22 18.57 -2.10
C ALA A 9 21.13 18.14 -0.93
N LYS A 10 20.60 17.42 0.07
CA LYS A 10 21.40 16.88 1.21
C LYS A 10 22.46 15.89 0.73
N LEU A 11 22.12 15.03 -0.24
CA LEU A 11 23.06 14.06 -0.82
C LEU A 11 24.20 14.74 -1.56
N THR A 12 23.99 15.94 -2.08
CA THR A 12 25.02 16.73 -2.80
C THR A 12 25.97 17.43 -1.81
N SER A 13 25.47 17.83 -0.64
CA SER A 13 26.22 18.59 0.36
C SER A 13 27.03 17.72 1.35
N SER A 14 26.75 16.42 1.44
CA SER A 14 27.36 15.51 2.43
C SER A 14 28.78 15.01 2.09
N GLY A 15 29.46 15.58 1.11
CA GLY A 15 30.86 15.27 0.81
C GLY A 15 31.15 13.85 0.31
N ALA A 16 30.13 13.03 0.14
CA ALA A 16 30.28 11.76 -0.53
C ALA A 16 30.63 12.02 -2.01
N SER A 17 31.60 11.30 -2.53
CA SER A 17 32.20 11.42 -3.89
C SER A 17 31.20 11.26 -5.05
N THR A 18 29.92 11.44 -4.82
CA THR A 18 28.86 11.35 -5.80
C THR A 18 28.49 12.76 -6.26
N LYS A 19 28.56 12.97 -7.55
CA LYS A 19 28.15 14.20 -8.26
C LYS A 19 26.62 14.47 -8.14
N GLY A 20 26.01 14.32 -6.96
CA GLY A 20 24.59 14.45 -6.72
C GLY A 20 23.73 13.33 -7.35
N ALA A 21 22.50 13.19 -6.88
CA ALA A 21 21.53 12.29 -7.51
C ALA A 21 21.16 12.79 -8.90
N LYS A 22 21.30 11.94 -9.92
CA LYS A 22 20.97 12.28 -11.31
C LYS A 22 19.66 11.65 -11.76
N TRP A 23 19.22 10.60 -11.07
CA TRP A 23 18.08 9.79 -11.45
C TRP A 23 17.10 9.69 -10.28
N LEU A 24 15.81 9.72 -10.61
CA LEU A 24 14.72 9.37 -9.72
C LEU A 24 14.13 8.05 -10.21
N ALA A 25 14.30 6.98 -9.42
CA ALA A 25 13.68 5.70 -9.72
C ALA A 25 12.22 5.71 -9.28
N GLN A 26 11.32 5.25 -10.13
CA GLN A 26 9.91 5.08 -9.87
C GLN A 26 9.45 3.66 -10.22
N GLY A 27 8.56 3.10 -9.38
CA GLY A 27 7.94 1.80 -9.60
C GLY A 27 6.68 1.88 -10.48
N THR A 28 6.64 2.77 -11.46
CA THR A 28 5.55 2.86 -12.45
C THR A 28 5.42 1.53 -13.19
N ILE A 29 4.20 1.02 -13.31
CA ILE A 29 3.87 -0.19 -14.06
C ILE A 29 2.92 0.14 -15.22
N TYR A 30 2.75 -0.78 -16.16
CA TYR A 30 1.96 -0.54 -17.37
C TYR A 30 0.51 -0.12 -17.12
N PRO A 31 -0.24 -0.67 -16.14
CA PRO A 31 -1.56 -0.17 -15.78
C PRO A 31 -1.59 1.32 -15.38
N ASP A 32 -0.55 1.82 -14.69
CA ASP A 32 -0.46 3.24 -14.32
C ASP A 32 -0.34 4.13 -15.57
N VAL A 33 0.37 3.65 -16.59
CA VAL A 33 0.55 4.36 -17.87
C VAL A 33 -0.76 4.44 -18.63
N ILE A 34 -1.51 3.33 -18.71
CA ILE A 34 -2.80 3.27 -19.41
C ILE A 34 -3.82 4.19 -18.71
N GLU A 35 -3.94 4.06 -17.40
CA GLU A 35 -4.90 4.84 -16.61
C GLU A 35 -4.61 6.35 -16.64
N SER A 36 -3.33 6.73 -16.75
CA SER A 36 -2.92 8.13 -16.87
C SER A 36 -2.98 8.66 -18.31
N GLY A 37 -2.75 7.79 -19.32
CA GLY A 37 -2.77 8.14 -20.74
C GLY A 37 -4.18 8.40 -21.30
N GLY A 38 -5.20 7.82 -20.69
CA GLY A 38 -6.61 8.00 -21.09
C GLY A 38 -7.18 9.41 -20.90
N ALA A 39 -6.49 10.27 -20.16
CA ALA A 39 -6.89 11.66 -19.91
C ALA A 39 -6.80 12.60 -21.13
N LYS A 40 -6.29 12.13 -22.27
CA LYS A 40 -6.29 12.91 -23.53
C LYS A 40 -7.66 12.99 -24.20
N SER A 41 -8.63 12.19 -23.80
CA SER A 41 -10.01 12.34 -24.24
C SER A 41 -10.75 13.24 -23.25
N LYS A 42 -11.26 14.37 -23.71
CA LYS A 42 -12.00 15.40 -22.93
C LYS A 42 -13.23 14.90 -22.15
N LYS A 43 -13.48 13.58 -22.10
CA LYS A 43 -14.63 12.94 -21.45
C LYS A 43 -14.30 11.96 -20.32
N ALA A 44 -13.02 11.63 -20.10
CA ALA A 44 -12.63 10.73 -19.02
C ALA A 44 -12.05 11.53 -17.84
N VAL A 45 -12.69 11.45 -16.69
CA VAL A 45 -12.15 11.97 -15.44
C VAL A 45 -10.94 11.09 -15.06
N THR A 46 -9.77 11.69 -14.85
CA THR A 46 -8.58 10.98 -14.39
C THR A 46 -8.86 10.38 -13.02
N ILE A 47 -9.04 9.07 -12.95
CA ILE A 47 -9.42 8.37 -11.71
C ILE A 47 -8.26 8.31 -10.72
N LYS A 48 -7.01 8.38 -11.21
CA LYS A 48 -5.79 8.30 -10.38
C LYS A 48 -4.87 9.48 -10.66
N SER A 49 -5.08 10.59 -9.95
CA SER A 49 -4.22 11.78 -10.02
C SER A 49 -2.92 11.65 -9.21
N HIS A 50 -2.76 10.59 -8.39
CA HIS A 50 -1.61 10.38 -7.50
C HIS A 50 -0.50 9.51 -8.09
N HIS A 51 -0.73 8.87 -9.22
CA HIS A 51 0.33 8.22 -9.99
C HIS A 51 1.04 9.30 -10.82
N ASN A 52 2.27 9.63 -10.47
CA ASN A 52 3.07 10.70 -11.09
C ASN A 52 3.47 10.41 -12.55
N VAL A 53 2.65 9.72 -13.32
CA VAL A 53 2.90 9.42 -14.73
C VAL A 53 2.71 10.71 -15.54
N GLY A 54 3.83 11.28 -16.01
CA GLY A 54 3.82 12.53 -16.76
C GLY A 54 3.55 13.80 -15.95
N GLY A 55 3.44 13.69 -14.60
CA GLY A 55 3.11 14.81 -13.72
C GLY A 55 4.28 15.39 -12.92
N LEU A 56 5.50 14.89 -13.08
CA LEU A 56 6.67 15.47 -12.42
C LEU A 56 7.07 16.76 -13.14
N PRO A 57 7.33 17.84 -12.39
CA PRO A 57 7.77 19.10 -12.99
C PRO A 57 9.08 18.91 -13.74
N GLU A 58 9.20 19.46 -14.95
CA GLU A 58 10.44 19.50 -15.74
C GLU A 58 11.62 20.10 -14.96
N GLN A 59 11.31 20.94 -13.98
CA GLN A 59 12.28 21.61 -13.10
C GLN A 59 12.86 20.72 -11.98
N LEU A 60 12.52 19.42 -11.93
CA LEU A 60 13.07 18.54 -10.89
C LEU A 60 14.59 18.33 -11.04
N GLY A 61 15.13 18.52 -12.24
CA GLY A 61 16.55 18.36 -12.52
C GLY A 61 17.05 16.91 -12.44
N LEU A 62 16.16 15.94 -12.24
CA LEU A 62 16.44 14.52 -12.19
C LEU A 62 15.85 13.82 -13.42
N LYS A 63 16.58 12.86 -13.96
CA LYS A 63 16.06 11.95 -14.99
C LYS A 63 15.21 10.87 -14.35
N LEU A 64 14.11 10.49 -14.98
CA LEU A 64 13.29 9.37 -14.53
C LEU A 64 13.91 8.04 -14.94
N LEU A 65 13.85 7.06 -14.03
CA LEU A 65 14.18 5.67 -14.27
C LEU A 65 12.98 4.82 -13.88
N GLU A 66 12.30 4.26 -14.87
CA GLU A 66 11.05 3.50 -14.69
C GLU A 66 11.23 2.09 -15.28
N PRO A 67 11.98 1.20 -14.61
CA PRO A 67 12.37 -0.10 -15.18
C PRO A 67 11.19 -1.08 -15.31
N LEU A 68 10.06 -0.83 -14.63
CA LEU A 68 8.88 -1.69 -14.61
C LEU A 68 7.75 -1.16 -15.50
N ARG A 69 7.97 -0.07 -16.24
CA ARG A 69 6.94 0.71 -16.94
C ARG A 69 6.09 -0.11 -17.92
N ASP A 70 6.69 -1.10 -18.54
CA ASP A 70 6.04 -1.93 -19.57
C ASP A 70 5.55 -3.28 -19.05
N LEU A 71 5.61 -3.49 -17.72
CA LEU A 71 5.22 -4.73 -17.08
C LEU A 71 3.85 -4.62 -16.41
N PHE A 72 3.07 -5.69 -16.46
CA PHE A 72 1.89 -5.87 -15.64
C PHE A 72 2.26 -6.29 -14.21
N LYS A 73 1.31 -6.13 -13.28
CA LYS A 73 1.54 -6.39 -11.86
C LYS A 73 1.99 -7.82 -11.58
N ASP A 74 1.49 -8.79 -12.32
CA ASP A 74 1.82 -10.20 -12.13
C ASP A 74 3.25 -10.49 -12.63
N GLU A 75 3.65 -9.91 -13.77
CA GLU A 75 5.02 -9.98 -14.27
C GLU A 75 6.03 -9.34 -13.31
N VAL A 76 5.65 -8.21 -12.68
CA VAL A 76 6.48 -7.57 -11.64
C VAL A 76 6.64 -8.47 -10.42
N ARG A 77 5.60 -9.22 -10.04
CA ARG A 77 5.67 -10.19 -8.95
C ARG A 77 6.60 -11.35 -9.28
N GLU A 78 6.47 -11.93 -10.47
CA GLU A 78 7.36 -12.98 -10.95
C GLU A 78 8.81 -12.51 -10.98
N LEU A 79 9.07 -11.32 -11.50
CA LEU A 79 10.38 -10.68 -11.49
C LEU A 79 10.90 -10.50 -10.05
N GLY A 80 10.05 -10.07 -9.12
CA GLY A 80 10.41 -9.92 -7.70
C GLY A 80 10.89 -11.23 -7.09
N VAL A 81 10.17 -12.33 -7.33
CA VAL A 81 10.57 -13.68 -6.87
C VAL A 81 11.88 -14.11 -7.54
N ALA A 82 12.02 -13.89 -8.84
CA ALA A 82 13.26 -14.24 -9.58
C ALA A 82 14.48 -13.45 -9.08
N LEU A 83 14.29 -12.25 -8.56
CA LEU A 83 15.33 -11.43 -7.91
C LEU A 83 15.58 -11.80 -6.45
N GLY A 84 14.90 -12.83 -5.91
CA GLY A 84 15.12 -13.33 -4.56
C GLY A 84 14.33 -12.60 -3.46
N LEU A 85 13.31 -11.81 -3.81
CA LEU A 85 12.41 -11.25 -2.79
C LEU A 85 11.57 -12.36 -2.14
N PRO A 86 11.35 -12.33 -0.82
CA PRO A 86 10.50 -13.29 -0.14
C PRO A 86 9.08 -13.31 -0.72
N HIS A 87 8.51 -14.49 -0.90
CA HIS A 87 7.16 -14.70 -1.43
C HIS A 87 6.11 -13.85 -0.69
N ASP A 88 6.15 -13.86 0.63
CA ASP A 88 5.21 -13.10 1.48
C ASP A 88 5.29 -11.59 1.29
N MET A 89 6.44 -11.08 0.88
CA MET A 89 6.59 -9.67 0.54
C MET A 89 5.97 -9.35 -0.83
N VAL A 90 6.19 -10.22 -1.81
CA VAL A 90 5.74 -10.04 -3.20
C VAL A 90 4.23 -10.23 -3.34
N TYR A 91 3.68 -11.25 -2.65
CA TYR A 91 2.27 -11.63 -2.73
C TYR A 91 1.42 -11.11 -1.56
N ARG A 92 1.94 -10.17 -0.77
CA ARG A 92 1.13 -9.55 0.28
C ARG A 92 -0.17 -8.94 -0.29
N HIS A 93 -1.23 -8.98 0.51
CA HIS A 93 -2.48 -8.32 0.15
C HIS A 93 -2.29 -6.82 -0.10
N PRO A 94 -3.10 -6.22 -1.01
CA PRO A 94 -3.07 -4.79 -1.24
C PRO A 94 -3.32 -4.00 0.05
N PHE A 95 -2.49 -3.00 0.31
CA PHE A 95 -2.66 -2.08 1.42
C PHE A 95 -2.86 -0.67 0.87
N PRO A 96 -3.97 0.02 1.19
CA PRO A 96 -4.27 1.31 0.61
C PRO A 96 -3.22 2.36 1.00
N GLY A 97 -2.95 3.32 0.10
CA GLY A 97 -1.99 4.40 0.33
C GLY A 97 -2.23 5.19 1.61
N PRO A 98 -3.49 5.57 1.98
CA PRO A 98 -3.79 6.22 3.25
C PRO A 98 -3.59 5.34 4.50
N GLY A 99 -3.28 4.07 4.33
CA GLY A 99 -3.02 3.14 5.43
C GLY A 99 -4.26 2.79 6.24
N LEU A 100 -4.07 2.59 7.55
CA LEU A 100 -5.16 2.23 8.47
C LEU A 100 -6.25 3.30 8.58
N GLY A 101 -5.95 4.55 8.24
CA GLY A 101 -6.91 5.65 8.36
C GLY A 101 -8.22 5.41 7.60
N VAL A 102 -8.18 4.75 6.44
CA VAL A 102 -9.40 4.44 5.65
C VAL A 102 -10.22 3.29 6.23
N ARG A 103 -9.65 2.54 7.19
CA ARG A 103 -10.29 1.43 7.87
C ARG A 103 -10.87 1.83 9.24
N ILE A 104 -10.81 3.13 9.58
CA ILE A 104 -11.44 3.71 10.77
C ILE A 104 -12.58 4.58 10.27
N LEU A 105 -13.81 4.15 10.50
CA LEU A 105 -14.99 4.93 10.11
C LEU A 105 -15.19 6.09 11.09
N GLY A 106 -15.12 7.32 10.58
CA GLY A 106 -15.27 8.53 11.39
C GLY A 106 -13.92 9.19 11.76
N GLU A 107 -13.80 9.68 12.98
CA GLU A 107 -12.60 10.37 13.44
C GLU A 107 -11.43 9.40 13.62
N VAL A 108 -10.27 9.73 13.02
CA VAL A 108 -9.07 8.91 13.15
C VAL A 108 -8.34 9.29 14.44
N LYS A 109 -8.38 8.37 15.42
CA LYS A 109 -7.68 8.50 16.70
C LYS A 109 -6.57 7.46 16.82
N LYS A 110 -5.51 7.82 17.54
CA LYS A 110 -4.39 6.90 17.79
C LYS A 110 -4.85 5.62 18.49
N GLU A 111 -5.70 5.75 19.50
CA GLU A 111 -6.26 4.61 20.25
C GLU A 111 -7.04 3.64 19.36
N TYR A 112 -7.83 4.15 18.41
CA TYR A 112 -8.58 3.33 17.46
C TYR A 112 -7.65 2.63 16.48
N ALA A 113 -6.62 3.34 16.01
CA ALA A 113 -5.61 2.75 15.13
C ALA A 113 -4.80 1.65 15.85
N ASP A 114 -4.45 1.84 17.11
CA ASP A 114 -3.71 0.85 17.89
C ASP A 114 -4.57 -0.40 18.20
N LEU A 115 -5.87 -0.22 18.45
CA LEU A 115 -6.80 -1.33 18.61
C LEU A 115 -6.96 -2.10 17.29
N LEU A 116 -7.17 -1.38 16.18
CA LEU A 116 -7.35 -1.96 14.85
C LEU A 116 -6.10 -2.73 14.40
N ARG A 117 -4.89 -2.22 14.65
CA ARG A 117 -3.64 -2.94 14.33
C ARG A 117 -3.56 -4.29 15.03
N ARG A 118 -3.97 -4.36 16.30
CA ARG A 118 -3.96 -5.61 17.05
C ARG A 118 -5.00 -6.60 16.52
N ALA A 119 -6.21 -6.13 16.25
CA ALA A 119 -7.27 -6.94 15.68
C ALA A 119 -6.90 -7.47 14.28
N ASP A 120 -6.39 -6.60 13.41
CA ASP A 120 -5.96 -6.96 12.07
C ASP A 120 -4.80 -7.98 12.08
N ALA A 121 -3.84 -7.81 13.00
CA ALA A 121 -2.73 -8.75 13.15
C ALA A 121 -3.22 -10.15 13.52
N ILE A 122 -4.12 -10.27 14.49
CA ILE A 122 -4.72 -11.55 14.91
C ILE A 122 -5.49 -12.18 13.75
N PHE A 123 -6.32 -11.40 13.06
CA PHE A 123 -7.10 -11.89 11.93
C PHE A 123 -6.24 -12.40 10.78
N ILE A 124 -5.20 -11.65 10.41
CA ILE A 124 -4.29 -12.04 9.33
C ILE A 124 -3.45 -13.26 9.72
N GLU A 125 -3.02 -13.35 10.98
CA GLU A 125 -2.29 -14.52 11.48
C GLU A 125 -3.16 -15.78 11.42
N GLU A 126 -4.44 -15.69 11.80
CA GLU A 126 -5.39 -16.79 11.70
C GLU A 126 -5.60 -17.24 10.25
N LEU A 127 -5.75 -16.30 9.32
CA LEU A 127 -5.87 -16.62 7.90
C LEU A 127 -4.61 -17.30 7.33
N ARG A 128 -3.42 -16.96 7.83
CA ARG A 128 -2.15 -17.56 7.41
C ARG A 128 -1.93 -18.95 7.99
N SER A 129 -2.33 -19.14 9.23
CA SER A 129 -2.12 -20.42 9.94
C SER A 129 -3.17 -21.47 9.61
N THR A 130 -4.37 -21.05 9.21
CA THR A 130 -5.46 -21.97 8.87
C THR A 130 -5.39 -22.37 7.40
N LEU A 131 -5.27 -23.68 7.15
CA LEU A 131 -5.19 -24.22 5.80
C LEU A 131 -6.58 -24.60 5.28
N GLU A 132 -6.81 -24.38 4.00
CA GLU A 132 -7.99 -24.89 3.31
C GLU A 132 -7.83 -26.41 3.08
N PRO A 133 -8.80 -27.25 3.51
CA PRO A 133 -8.64 -28.70 3.59
C PRO A 133 -8.35 -29.40 2.26
N HIS A 134 -8.81 -28.88 1.13
CA HIS A 134 -8.67 -29.53 -0.18
C HIS A 134 -7.38 -29.15 -0.90
N SER A 135 -7.00 -27.89 -0.83
CA SER A 135 -5.80 -27.38 -1.54
C SER A 135 -4.54 -27.39 -0.68
N GLY A 136 -4.69 -27.44 0.65
CA GLY A 136 -3.58 -27.30 1.59
C GLY A 136 -2.94 -25.92 1.61
N LYS A 137 -3.53 -24.93 0.94
CA LYS A 137 -3.08 -23.53 0.96
C LYS A 137 -3.69 -22.79 2.13
N SER A 138 -3.01 -21.75 2.61
CA SER A 138 -3.58 -20.88 3.63
C SER A 138 -4.80 -20.10 3.08
N TRP A 139 -5.76 -19.81 3.94
CA TRP A 139 -6.87 -18.93 3.54
C TRP A 139 -6.37 -17.54 3.13
N TYR A 140 -5.23 -17.11 3.65
CA TYR A 140 -4.59 -15.88 3.21
C TYR A 140 -4.21 -15.92 1.73
N ASP A 141 -3.57 -17.00 1.26
CA ASP A 141 -3.13 -17.14 -0.13
C ASP A 141 -4.29 -17.33 -1.11
N LEU A 142 -5.42 -17.85 -0.63
CA LEU A 142 -6.64 -18.04 -1.42
C LEU A 142 -7.51 -16.78 -1.49
N THR A 143 -7.25 -15.78 -0.66
CA THR A 143 -8.01 -14.55 -0.57
C THR A 143 -7.26 -13.41 -1.26
N SER A 144 -7.92 -12.68 -2.14
CA SER A 144 -7.30 -11.57 -2.87
C SER A 144 -6.99 -10.38 -1.96
N GLN A 145 -7.82 -10.15 -0.94
CA GLN A 145 -7.66 -9.12 0.07
C GLN A 145 -8.51 -9.44 1.30
N ALA A 146 -7.90 -9.35 2.47
CA ALA A 146 -8.57 -9.45 3.77
C ALA A 146 -8.03 -8.38 4.71
N PHE A 147 -8.91 -7.84 5.55
CA PHE A 147 -8.56 -6.84 6.55
C PHE A 147 -9.71 -6.64 7.54
N THR A 148 -9.41 -6.02 8.67
CA THR A 148 -10.41 -5.60 9.64
C THR A 148 -10.72 -4.11 9.53
N VAL A 149 -11.92 -3.71 9.94
CA VAL A 149 -12.42 -2.33 9.95
C VAL A 149 -12.87 -1.97 11.36
N PHE A 150 -12.44 -0.81 11.85
CA PHE A 150 -12.91 -0.28 13.13
C PHE A 150 -14.20 0.52 12.93
N LEU A 151 -15.22 0.17 13.69
CA LEU A 151 -16.51 0.85 13.74
C LEU A 151 -16.62 1.64 15.05
N PRO A 152 -16.83 2.97 15.03
CA PRO A 152 -16.94 3.80 16.22
C PRO A 152 -18.32 3.66 16.89
N VAL A 153 -18.85 2.46 16.89
CA VAL A 153 -20.10 2.08 17.55
C VAL A 153 -19.80 1.07 18.64
N LYS A 154 -20.57 1.15 19.73
CA LYS A 154 -20.43 0.20 20.84
C LYS A 154 -21.51 -0.84 20.77
N SER A 155 -21.13 -2.09 20.94
CA SER A 155 -22.02 -3.22 21.09
C SER A 155 -22.06 -3.66 22.54
N VAL A 156 -23.19 -4.22 22.94
CA VAL A 156 -23.36 -4.79 24.28
C VAL A 156 -22.76 -6.18 24.30
N GLY A 157 -21.80 -6.40 25.20
CA GLY A 157 -21.29 -7.70 25.55
C GLY A 157 -21.77 -8.11 26.94
N VAL A 158 -21.79 -9.41 27.20
CA VAL A 158 -22.07 -9.96 28.53
C VAL A 158 -20.83 -10.74 28.96
N MET A 159 -20.23 -10.29 30.07
CA MET A 159 -19.08 -10.94 30.70
C MET A 159 -19.48 -11.30 32.13
N GLY A 160 -19.77 -12.57 32.36
CA GLY A 160 -20.35 -13.01 33.64
C GLY A 160 -21.70 -12.35 33.92
N ASP A 161 -21.85 -11.74 35.09
CA ASP A 161 -23.08 -11.04 35.49
C ASP A 161 -23.13 -9.56 35.07
N GLY A 162 -22.10 -9.07 34.37
CA GLY A 162 -21.96 -7.68 33.98
C GLY A 162 -22.19 -7.44 32.47
N ARG A 163 -22.71 -6.26 32.14
CA ARG A 163 -22.78 -5.78 30.76
C ARG A 163 -21.52 -4.97 30.45
N THR A 164 -20.92 -5.22 29.29
CA THR A 164 -19.84 -4.41 28.71
C THR A 164 -20.32 -3.66 27.49
N TYR A 165 -19.67 -2.55 27.17
CA TYR A 165 -19.97 -1.72 25.99
C TYR A 165 -18.66 -1.44 25.27
N ASP A 166 -18.33 -2.31 24.34
CA ASP A 166 -17.06 -2.27 23.64
C ASP A 166 -17.24 -1.92 22.16
N TYR A 167 -16.16 -1.38 21.56
CA TYR A 167 -16.16 -1.04 20.15
C TYR A 167 -16.20 -2.29 19.27
N VAL A 168 -16.81 -2.13 18.10
CA VAL A 168 -16.93 -3.20 17.11
C VAL A 168 -15.77 -3.12 16.13
N VAL A 169 -15.21 -4.28 15.83
CA VAL A 169 -14.29 -4.50 14.70
C VAL A 169 -14.94 -5.52 13.78
N ALA A 170 -15.05 -5.19 12.49
CA ALA A 170 -15.65 -6.04 11.45
C ALA A 170 -14.59 -6.53 10.47
#